data_75637d541b7be421903211150a2c35f4
#
_entry.id   75637d541b7be421903211150a2c35f4
#
_cell.length_a   1.000
_cell.length_b   1.000
_cell.length_c   1.000
_cell.angle_alpha   90.00
_cell.angle_beta   90.00
_cell.angle_gamma   90.00
#
_symmetry.space_group_name_H-M   'P 1'
#
loop_
_entity.id
_entity.type
_entity.pdbx_description
1 polymer ?
#
loop_
_entity_poly.entity_id
_entity_poly.type
_entity_poly.pdbx_seq_one_letter_code
_entity_poly.pdbx_strand_id
1 'polypeptide(L)'
;MWYNCYNLINNFKQYFKDHGEPVSENPSPGNKEGGITTLEEKSLGCVQKGGTAIVTDVLDYGDILSKQGLNLLNGPGNDMVAVTNLTVAGCHLILFTTGRGTPLGAPIPTLKISTNTALAKQKPH
;
A
#
# COMPACT_ATOMS: atom_id res chain seq x y z
N MET A 1 3.57 1.73 20.26
CA MET A 1 3.81 1.63 18.81
C MET A 1 3.37 0.28 18.24
N TRP A 2 3.87 -0.87 18.70
CA TRP A 2 3.41 -2.20 18.25
C TRP A 2 1.90 -2.41 18.36
N TYR A 3 1.28 -1.92 19.43
CA TYR A 3 -0.17 -1.97 19.65
C TYR A 3 -0.95 -1.24 18.54
N ASN A 4 -0.49 -0.08 18.10
CA ASN A 4 -1.17 0.70 17.05
C ASN A 4 -1.05 0.02 15.68
N CYS A 5 0.11 -0.54 15.33
CA CYS A 5 0.28 -1.32 14.10
C CYS A 5 -0.60 -2.59 14.11
N TYR A 6 -0.67 -3.27 15.23
CA TYR A 6 -1.53 -4.44 15.43
C TYR A 6 -3.01 -4.08 15.24
N ASN A 7 -3.44 -2.97 15.84
CA ASN A 7 -4.81 -2.49 15.70
C ASN A 7 -5.13 -2.07 14.26
N LEU A 8 -4.24 -1.36 13.57
CA LEU A 8 -4.42 -0.97 12.18
C LEU A 8 -4.78 -2.20 11.30
N ILE A 9 -4.00 -3.27 11.41
CA ILE A 9 -4.21 -4.49 10.62
C ILE A 9 -5.50 -5.20 11.02
N ASN A 10 -5.78 -5.34 12.32
CA ASN A 10 -6.94 -6.09 12.78
C ASN A 10 -8.25 -5.32 12.62
N ASN A 11 -8.24 -4.01 12.74
CA ASN A 11 -9.40 -3.17 12.46
C ASN A 11 -9.78 -3.25 10.97
N PHE A 12 -8.80 -3.28 10.08
CA PHE A 12 -9.04 -3.47 8.66
C PHE A 12 -9.67 -4.84 8.36
N LYS A 13 -9.16 -5.92 8.98
CA LYS A 13 -9.78 -7.25 8.88
C LYS A 13 -11.21 -7.27 9.44
N GLN A 14 -11.42 -6.60 10.58
CA GLN A 14 -12.75 -6.53 11.20
C GLN A 14 -13.74 -5.79 10.31
N TYR A 15 -13.32 -4.71 9.66
CA TYR A 15 -14.13 -3.99 8.69
C TYR A 15 -14.72 -4.92 7.60
N PHE A 16 -13.93 -5.80 7.00
CA PHE A 16 -14.43 -6.79 6.04
C PHE A 16 -15.44 -7.74 6.65
N LYS A 17 -15.16 -8.26 7.85
CA LYS A 17 -16.05 -9.18 8.56
C LYS A 17 -17.39 -8.54 8.88
N ASP A 18 -17.40 -7.28 9.32
CA ASP A 18 -18.60 -6.54 9.68
C ASP A 18 -19.50 -6.27 8.46
N HIS A 19 -18.92 -6.27 7.26
CA HIS A 19 -19.66 -6.13 5.99
C HIS A 19 -19.95 -7.46 5.32
N GLY A 20 -19.63 -8.59 5.93
CA GLY A 20 -19.88 -9.92 5.38
C GLY A 20 -18.96 -10.28 4.20
N GLU A 21 -17.86 -9.55 4.03
CA GLU A 21 -16.92 -9.75 2.92
C GLU A 21 -15.74 -10.62 3.33
N PRO A 22 -15.25 -11.50 2.43
CA PRO A 22 -14.11 -12.36 2.73
C PRO A 22 -12.81 -11.54 2.79
N VAL A 23 -12.07 -11.67 3.88
CA VAL A 23 -10.75 -11.04 4.04
C VAL A 23 -9.71 -11.64 3.08
N SER A 24 -9.95 -12.85 2.59
CA SER A 24 -8.97 -13.72 1.91
C SER A 24 -9.02 -13.67 0.38
N GLU A 25 -9.70 -12.73 -0.26
CA GLU A 25 -9.76 -12.64 -1.74
C GLU A 25 -8.48 -12.08 -2.37
N ASN A 26 -7.51 -11.64 -1.58
CA ASN A 26 -6.18 -11.33 -2.06
C ASN A 26 -5.25 -12.56 -1.98
N PRO A 27 -4.29 -12.70 -2.90
CA PRO A 27 -4.00 -11.86 -4.08
C PRO A 27 -5.06 -11.94 -5.17
N SER A 28 -5.22 -10.83 -5.91
CA SER A 28 -6.11 -10.76 -7.06
C SER A 28 -5.62 -11.67 -8.21
N PRO A 29 -6.48 -12.00 -9.20
CA PRO A 29 -6.06 -12.80 -10.35
C PRO A 29 -4.80 -12.26 -11.04
N GLY A 30 -4.69 -10.95 -11.24
CA GLY A 30 -3.50 -10.34 -11.84
C GLY A 30 -2.23 -10.43 -10.99
N ASN A 31 -2.35 -10.51 -9.67
CA ASN A 31 -1.21 -10.79 -8.79
C ASN A 31 -0.75 -12.24 -8.94
N LYS A 32 -1.69 -13.20 -9.06
CA LYS A 32 -1.40 -14.62 -9.25
C LYS A 32 -0.71 -14.87 -10.59
N GLU A 33 -1.17 -14.25 -11.67
CA GLU A 33 -0.50 -14.27 -12.98
C GLU A 33 0.92 -13.72 -12.91
N GLY A 34 1.17 -12.73 -12.06
CA GLY A 34 2.48 -12.15 -11.81
C GLY A 34 3.38 -12.96 -10.86
N GLY A 35 2.91 -14.13 -10.37
CA GLY A 35 3.68 -15.05 -9.53
C GLY A 35 3.45 -14.97 -8.03
N ILE A 36 2.57 -14.08 -7.55
CA ILE A 36 2.19 -14.01 -6.12
C ILE A 36 1.04 -14.97 -5.89
N THR A 37 1.24 -16.01 -5.09
CA THR A 37 0.28 -17.12 -4.95
C THR A 37 -0.53 -17.11 -3.67
N THR A 38 -0.01 -16.52 -2.59
CA THR A 38 -0.66 -16.49 -1.28
C THR A 38 -0.79 -15.10 -0.70
N LEU A 39 -1.72 -14.94 0.25
CA LEU A 39 -1.90 -13.69 1.00
C LEU A 39 -0.66 -13.35 1.84
N GLU A 40 -0.04 -14.36 2.42
CA GLU A 40 1.17 -14.22 3.23
C GLU A 40 2.33 -13.69 2.40
N GLU A 41 2.52 -14.23 1.21
CA GLU A 41 3.56 -13.79 0.27
C GLU A 41 3.35 -12.33 -0.15
N LYS A 42 2.12 -11.95 -0.46
CA LYS A 42 1.77 -10.55 -0.77
C LYS A 42 2.03 -9.62 0.42
N SER A 43 1.64 -10.03 1.62
CA SER A 43 1.83 -9.27 2.85
C SER A 43 3.31 -9.10 3.18
N LEU A 44 4.13 -10.12 2.99
CA LEU A 44 5.57 -10.05 3.19
C LEU A 44 6.22 -8.99 2.27
N GLY A 45 5.82 -8.94 1.01
CA GLY A 45 6.27 -7.91 0.07
C GLY A 45 5.94 -6.48 0.53
N CYS A 46 4.75 -6.28 1.11
CA CYS A 46 4.36 -5.00 1.68
C CYS A 46 5.21 -4.60 2.89
N VAL A 47 5.49 -5.55 3.78
CA VAL A 47 6.34 -5.31 4.96
C VAL A 47 7.77 -4.97 4.55
N GLN A 48 8.31 -5.66 3.55
CA GLN A 48 9.66 -5.42 3.03
C GLN A 48 9.85 -4.01 2.48
N LYS A 49 8.81 -3.36 1.96
CA LYS A 49 8.88 -1.98 1.47
C LYS A 49 9.15 -0.96 2.57
N GLY A 50 8.80 -1.25 3.80
CA GLY A 50 9.13 -0.44 4.98
C GLY A 50 10.63 -0.51 5.36
N GLY A 51 11.35 -1.52 4.84
CA GLY A 51 12.77 -1.74 5.15
C GLY A 51 12.99 -1.99 6.63
N THR A 52 14.04 -1.40 7.17
CA THR A 52 14.41 -1.48 8.59
C THR A 52 14.03 -0.23 9.38
N ALA A 53 13.28 0.69 8.77
CA ALA A 53 12.89 1.93 9.43
C ALA A 53 11.92 1.66 10.59
N ILE A 54 12.09 2.44 11.65
CA ILE A 54 11.19 2.40 12.80
C ILE A 54 9.92 3.15 12.45
N VAL A 55 8.76 2.51 12.65
CA VAL A 55 7.46 3.18 12.52
C VAL A 55 7.32 4.22 13.61
N THR A 56 7.19 5.48 13.23
CA THR A 56 7.10 6.62 14.15
C THR A 56 5.67 7.00 14.50
N ASP A 57 4.73 6.74 13.59
CA ASP A 57 3.30 6.97 13.83
C ASP A 57 2.40 6.03 13.03
N VAL A 58 1.15 5.94 13.48
CA VAL A 58 0.05 5.25 12.79
C VAL A 58 -1.12 6.21 12.74
N LEU A 59 -1.56 6.53 11.55
CA LEU A 59 -2.56 7.54 11.24
C LEU A 59 -3.85 6.88 10.76
N ASP A 60 -4.97 7.42 11.14
CA ASP A 60 -6.26 7.01 10.62
C ASP A 60 -6.54 7.63 9.24
N TYR A 61 -7.59 7.16 8.58
CA TYR A 61 -8.01 7.66 7.27
C TYR A 61 -8.36 9.15 7.35
N GLY A 62 -7.69 9.94 6.52
CA GLY A 62 -7.89 11.41 6.47
C GLY A 62 -7.04 12.21 7.45
N ASP A 63 -6.23 11.56 8.29
CA ASP A 63 -5.30 12.25 9.18
C ASP A 63 -4.17 12.93 8.42
N ILE A 64 -3.63 13.99 9.02
CA ILE A 64 -2.50 14.75 8.48
C ILE A 64 -1.21 14.35 9.18
N LEU A 65 -0.15 14.18 8.41
CA LEU A 65 1.20 13.90 8.90
C LEU A 65 1.69 15.00 9.85
N SER A 66 2.11 14.59 11.03
CA SER A 66 2.65 15.50 12.05
C SER A 66 4.04 15.11 12.56
N LYS A 67 4.47 13.88 12.30
CA LYS A 67 5.76 13.35 12.77
C LYS A 67 6.66 12.99 11.61
N GLN A 68 7.95 13.24 11.78
CA GLN A 68 8.97 12.77 10.84
C GLN A 68 9.25 11.27 11.02
N GLY A 69 9.64 10.62 9.95
CA GLY A 69 9.97 9.20 9.91
C GLY A 69 8.95 8.36 9.15
N LEU A 70 8.98 7.04 9.34
CA LEU A 70 8.04 6.12 8.70
C LEU A 70 6.70 6.17 9.43
N ASN A 71 5.68 6.70 8.77
CA ASN A 71 4.32 6.70 9.25
C ASN A 71 3.48 5.69 8.44
N LEU A 72 2.57 4.99 9.11
CA LEU A 72 1.57 4.13 8.46
C LEU A 72 0.25 4.88 8.42
N LEU A 73 -0.34 4.98 7.24
CA LEU A 73 -1.64 5.62 7.05
C LEU A 73 -2.70 4.57 6.72
N ASN A 74 -3.75 4.51 7.52
CA ASN A 74 -4.90 3.67 7.25
C ASN A 74 -5.61 4.14 5.97
N GLY A 75 -5.96 3.20 5.09
CA GLY A 75 -6.64 3.54 3.84
C GLY A 75 -7.17 2.31 3.13
N PRO A 76 -8.13 2.48 2.22
CA PRO A 76 -8.69 1.39 1.45
C PRO A 76 -7.69 0.83 0.43
N GLY A 77 -7.95 -0.41 -0.02
CA GLY A 77 -7.11 -1.09 -1.00
C GLY A 77 -7.24 -0.58 -2.45
N ASN A 78 -8.08 0.41 -2.71
CA ASN A 78 -8.22 1.02 -4.03
C ASN A 78 -7.11 2.05 -4.26
N ASP A 79 -6.31 1.87 -5.30
CA ASP A 79 -5.13 2.70 -5.58
C ASP A 79 -5.45 4.19 -5.70
N MET A 80 -6.55 4.56 -6.39
CA MET A 80 -6.93 5.96 -6.57
C MET A 80 -7.28 6.62 -5.23
N VAL A 81 -8.05 5.93 -4.40
CA VAL A 81 -8.43 6.44 -3.07
C VAL A 81 -7.22 6.49 -2.15
N ALA A 82 -6.34 5.49 -2.21
CA ALA A 82 -5.13 5.45 -1.39
C ALA A 82 -4.16 6.60 -1.71
N VAL A 83 -3.90 6.89 -3.00
CA VAL A 83 -3.01 8.01 -3.38
C VAL A 83 -3.63 9.38 -3.07
N THR A 84 -4.96 9.49 -3.14
CA THR A 84 -5.68 10.70 -2.73
C THR A 84 -5.56 10.91 -1.22
N ASN A 85 -5.73 9.85 -0.43
CA ASN A 85 -5.58 9.89 1.03
C ASN A 85 -4.14 10.30 1.43
N LEU A 86 -3.12 9.73 0.77
CA LEU A 86 -1.73 10.14 0.97
C LEU A 86 -1.50 11.62 0.63
N THR A 87 -2.14 12.12 -0.42
CA THR A 87 -2.06 13.53 -0.80
C THR A 87 -2.67 14.43 0.28
N VAL A 88 -3.85 14.07 0.79
CA VAL A 88 -4.52 14.78 1.89
C VAL A 88 -3.68 14.74 3.17
N ALA A 89 -3.03 13.61 3.46
CA ALA A 89 -2.14 13.47 4.60
C ALA A 89 -0.90 14.39 4.55
N GLY A 90 -0.63 15.03 3.40
CA GLY A 90 0.46 15.99 3.23
C GLY A 90 1.67 15.45 2.46
N CYS A 91 1.56 14.31 1.78
CA CYS A 91 2.62 13.82 0.90
C CYS A 91 2.81 14.76 -0.30
N HIS A 92 4.06 15.03 -0.67
CA HIS A 92 4.43 15.88 -1.81
C HIS A 92 4.79 15.09 -3.06
N LEU A 93 5.08 13.80 -2.90
CA LEU A 93 5.49 12.89 -3.96
C LEU A 93 4.95 11.49 -3.65
N ILE A 94 4.41 10.82 -4.66
CA ILE A 94 4.02 9.41 -4.56
C ILE A 94 5.08 8.54 -5.24
N LEU A 95 5.58 7.54 -4.52
CA LEU A 95 6.39 6.47 -5.07
C LEU A 95 5.49 5.24 -5.25
N PHE A 96 5.02 5.04 -6.47
CA PHE A 96 4.05 4.00 -6.78
C PHE A 96 4.74 2.76 -7.36
N THR A 97 4.80 1.69 -6.57
CA THR A 97 5.40 0.42 -7.00
C THR A 97 4.41 -0.42 -7.80
N THR A 98 4.83 -0.95 -8.94
CA THR A 98 3.98 -1.77 -9.80
C THR A 98 4.74 -2.93 -10.44
N GLY A 99 4.09 -4.09 -10.55
CA GLY A 99 4.64 -5.27 -11.22
C GLY A 99 4.19 -5.43 -12.67
N ARG A 100 3.10 -4.77 -13.07
CA ARG A 100 2.51 -4.86 -14.43
C ARG A 100 2.56 -3.54 -15.20
N GLY A 101 2.76 -2.44 -14.52
CA GLY A 101 2.58 -1.10 -15.06
C GLY A 101 1.10 -0.67 -15.02
N THR A 102 0.86 0.57 -14.68
CA THR A 102 -0.48 1.16 -14.63
C THR A 102 -0.43 2.62 -15.09
N PRO A 103 -1.45 3.12 -15.80
CA PRO A 103 -1.53 4.54 -16.18
C PRO A 103 -1.97 5.45 -15.04
N LEU A 104 -2.12 4.95 -13.81
CA LEU A 104 -2.54 5.73 -12.65
C LEU A 104 -1.72 7.01 -12.48
N GLY A 105 -2.39 8.13 -12.31
CA GLY A 105 -1.83 9.39 -11.82
C GLY A 105 -2.46 9.77 -10.49
N ALA A 106 -1.70 10.42 -9.62
CA ALA A 106 -2.19 11.00 -8.37
C ALA A 106 -2.37 12.52 -8.51
N PRO A 107 -3.05 13.19 -7.55
CA PRO A 107 -3.17 14.65 -7.55
C PRO A 107 -1.83 15.39 -7.36
N ILE A 108 -0.77 14.67 -6.96
CA ILE A 108 0.60 15.17 -6.81
C ILE A 108 1.56 14.36 -7.69
N PRO A 109 2.80 14.84 -7.91
CA PRO A 109 3.78 14.12 -8.71
C PRO A 109 3.93 12.65 -8.28
N THR A 110 3.87 11.75 -9.27
CA THR A 110 3.91 10.31 -9.04
C THR A 110 5.03 9.67 -9.85
N LEU A 111 6.01 9.10 -9.16
CA LEU A 111 7.06 8.29 -9.76
C LEU A 111 6.66 6.82 -9.70
N LYS A 112 6.60 6.15 -10.85
CA LYS A 112 6.33 4.71 -10.92
C LYS A 112 7.62 3.92 -10.84
N ILE A 113 7.62 2.94 -9.94
CA ILE A 113 8.78 2.09 -9.70
C ILE A 113 8.44 0.67 -10.15
N SER A 114 9.17 0.16 -11.13
CA SER A 114 9.05 -1.24 -11.55
C SER A 114 9.56 -2.17 -10.46
N THR A 115 8.77 -3.19 -10.11
CA THR A 115 9.14 -4.19 -9.09
C THR A 115 9.72 -5.47 -9.68
N ASN A 116 9.86 -5.55 -11.01
CA ASN A 116 10.49 -6.69 -11.66
C ASN A 116 11.24 -6.30 -12.95
N THR A 117 12.21 -7.12 -13.32
CA THR A 117 13.09 -6.89 -14.48
C THR A 117 12.35 -6.94 -15.81
N ALA A 118 11.30 -7.77 -15.92
CA ALA A 118 10.53 -7.88 -17.18
C ALA A 118 9.83 -6.56 -17.50
N LEU A 119 9.16 -5.97 -16.53
CA LEU A 119 8.51 -4.67 -16.69
C LEU A 119 9.54 -3.56 -16.93
N ALA A 120 10.66 -3.56 -16.22
CA ALA A 120 11.72 -2.55 -16.41
C ALA A 120 12.32 -2.59 -17.82
N LYS A 121 12.46 -3.78 -18.42
CA LYS A 121 12.92 -3.93 -19.81
C LYS A 121 11.87 -3.51 -20.83
N GLN A 122 10.60 -3.76 -20.54
CA GLN A 122 9.48 -3.45 -21.43
C GLN A 122 9.16 -1.93 -21.45
N LYS A 123 9.33 -1.27 -20.31
CA LYS A 123 9.03 0.16 -20.13
C LYS A 123 10.20 0.86 -19.43
N PRO A 124 11.28 1.18 -20.17
CA PRO A 124 12.50 1.74 -19.58
C PRO A 124 12.37 3.21 -19.12
N HIS A 125 11.24 3.86 -19.43
CA HIS A 125 10.98 5.27 -19.07
C HIS A 125 9.62 5.45 -18.43
#